data_3917f8843f77bb75a5f91a78194fa536
#
_entry.id   3917f8843f77bb75a5f91a78194fa536
#
_cell.length_a   1.000
_cell.length_b   1.000
_cell.length_c   1.000
_cell.angle_alpha   90.00
_cell.angle_beta   90.00
_cell.angle_gamma   90.00
#
_symmetry.space_group_name_H-M   'P 1'
#
loop_
_entity.id
_entity.type
_entity.pdbx_description
1 polymer ?
#
loop_
_entity_poly.entity_id
_entity_poly.type
_entity_poly.pdbx_seq_one_letter_code
_entity_poly.pdbx_strand_id
1 'polypeptide(L)'
;MKITFGQQTTKVKQLADLISQEISMGTYKSDSALPSINQLSRNYHVSRDTVFKAFIDLKDRGMIDSTPGKGYYVTNKLKNILLLLDEYSQFKYSLYNSFIKKLSINYKVDLLFHQYNERLFNTIIRESSGRYNKYIVMNFDNEKFSSNLYKIEPSKLLLLDFGKFDKKEYSYVCQDFDDGFYQALNCLEKQLGKYERLILLLPSESKHPGSSGRYFIKFCREKQLKGEIIDNTDEINIKKGEAYIVIRQIDVVNIIKKSRAEGLKCGSDFGVLAYNDTPSYCLLYTSPSPRDSTSSR
;
A
#
# COMPACT_ATOMS: atom_id res chain seq x y z
N MET A 1 38.09 0.28 -8.34
CA MET A 1 37.03 1.30 -8.57
C MET A 1 36.94 2.17 -7.33
N LYS A 2 37.21 3.49 -7.43
CA LYS A 2 37.09 4.38 -6.24
C LYS A 2 35.61 4.71 -6.05
N ILE A 3 35.01 4.25 -4.95
CA ILE A 3 33.65 4.61 -4.59
C ILE A 3 33.71 5.94 -3.86
N THR A 4 32.97 6.93 -4.37
CA THR A 4 32.73 8.18 -3.65
C THR A 4 31.48 7.97 -2.77
N PHE A 5 31.68 7.75 -1.47
CA PHE A 5 30.58 7.61 -0.53
C PHE A 5 29.88 8.95 -0.34
N GLY A 6 28.57 9.00 -0.62
CA GLY A 6 27.75 10.20 -0.44
C GLY A 6 27.45 10.48 1.04
N GLN A 7 27.12 11.73 1.36
CA GLN A 7 26.87 12.16 2.76
C GLN A 7 25.49 11.75 3.32
N GLN A 8 24.56 11.24 2.51
CA GLN A 8 23.17 11.00 2.94
C GLN A 8 22.92 9.62 3.58
N THR A 9 23.82 8.65 3.44
CA THR A 9 23.64 7.29 3.99
C THR A 9 24.94 6.76 4.58
N THR A 10 24.83 5.82 5.52
CA THR A 10 26.02 5.22 6.16
C THR A 10 26.86 4.43 5.15
N LYS A 11 28.19 4.42 5.33
CA LYS A 11 29.11 3.62 4.50
C LYS A 11 28.74 2.14 4.47
N VAL A 12 28.19 1.61 5.55
CA VAL A 12 27.68 0.23 5.64
C VAL A 12 26.59 -0.01 4.64
N LYS A 13 25.59 0.86 4.62
CA LYS A 13 24.43 0.73 3.71
C LYS A 13 24.85 0.90 2.26
N GLN A 14 25.68 1.90 1.95
CA GLN A 14 26.18 2.12 0.59
C GLN A 14 26.98 0.92 0.07
N LEU A 15 27.82 0.29 0.91
CA LEU A 15 28.56 -0.91 0.53
C LEU A 15 27.64 -2.12 0.33
N ALA A 16 26.65 -2.31 1.23
CA ALA A 16 25.67 -3.38 1.08
C ALA A 16 24.87 -3.24 -0.20
N ASP A 17 24.39 -2.02 -0.51
CA ASP A 17 23.62 -1.74 -1.72
C ASP A 17 24.46 -1.95 -3.01
N LEU A 18 25.73 -1.60 -2.98
CA LEU A 18 26.64 -1.85 -4.09
C LEU A 18 26.83 -3.35 -4.35
N ILE A 19 27.16 -4.12 -3.30
CA ILE A 19 27.34 -5.58 -3.44
C ILE A 19 26.01 -6.22 -3.88
N SER A 20 24.88 -5.75 -3.36
CA SER A 20 23.55 -6.17 -3.79
C SER A 20 23.34 -5.96 -5.30
N GLN A 21 23.78 -4.81 -5.82
CA GLN A 21 23.70 -4.50 -7.24
C GLN A 21 24.62 -5.41 -8.06
N GLU A 22 25.85 -5.67 -7.60
CA GLU A 22 26.78 -6.58 -8.29
C GLU A 22 26.26 -8.02 -8.34
N ILE A 23 25.58 -8.49 -7.26
CA ILE A 23 24.88 -9.79 -7.26
C ILE A 23 23.75 -9.77 -8.29
N SER A 24 22.95 -8.72 -8.31
CA SER A 24 21.82 -8.58 -9.24
C SER A 24 22.24 -8.50 -10.69
N MET A 25 23.39 -7.90 -10.98
CA MET A 25 24.00 -7.83 -12.32
C MET A 25 24.72 -9.13 -12.72
N GLY A 26 24.78 -10.13 -11.82
CA GLY A 26 25.45 -11.41 -12.09
C GLY A 26 26.98 -11.37 -12.01
N THR A 27 27.58 -10.29 -11.51
CA THR A 27 29.02 -10.21 -11.23
C THR A 27 29.42 -11.28 -10.22
N TYR A 28 28.61 -11.46 -9.19
CA TYR A 28 28.67 -12.61 -8.28
C TYR A 28 27.51 -13.55 -8.59
N LYS A 29 27.85 -14.74 -9.10
CA LYS A 29 26.86 -15.75 -9.48
C LYS A 29 26.23 -16.40 -8.25
N SER A 30 25.03 -16.91 -8.39
CA SER A 30 24.39 -17.75 -7.37
C SER A 30 25.32 -18.91 -6.96
N ASP A 31 25.36 -19.19 -5.67
CA ASP A 31 26.20 -20.21 -5.02
C ASP A 31 27.72 -19.96 -5.14
N SER A 32 28.15 -18.84 -5.72
CA SER A 32 29.58 -18.46 -5.74
C SER A 32 30.01 -17.82 -4.43
N ALA A 33 31.27 -18.06 -4.06
CA ALA A 33 31.89 -17.40 -2.92
C ALA A 33 32.09 -15.91 -3.19
N LEU A 34 31.76 -15.08 -2.19
CA LEU A 34 32.11 -13.67 -2.19
C LEU A 34 33.58 -13.47 -1.80
N PRO A 35 34.21 -12.38 -2.24
CA PRO A 35 35.53 -12.01 -1.76
C PRO A 35 35.51 -11.89 -0.22
N SER A 36 36.64 -12.23 0.42
CA SER A 36 36.77 -12.16 1.87
C SER A 36 36.59 -10.72 2.39
N ILE A 37 36.23 -10.60 3.67
CA ILE A 37 36.14 -9.29 4.36
C ILE A 37 37.42 -8.49 4.15
N ASN A 38 38.59 -9.14 4.20
CA ASN A 38 39.88 -8.49 4.01
C ASN A 38 40.08 -7.98 2.59
N GLN A 39 39.62 -8.75 1.59
CA GLN A 39 39.69 -8.33 0.18
C GLN A 39 38.77 -7.16 -0.09
N LEU A 40 37.50 -7.21 0.35
CA LEU A 40 36.56 -6.12 0.15
C LEU A 40 36.97 -4.85 0.92
N SER A 41 37.50 -4.99 2.12
CA SER A 41 38.07 -3.87 2.89
C SER A 41 39.17 -3.13 2.11
N ARG A 42 40.06 -3.88 1.45
CA ARG A 42 41.10 -3.29 0.58
C ARG A 42 40.53 -2.71 -0.70
N ASN A 43 39.65 -3.45 -1.37
CA ASN A 43 39.08 -3.04 -2.68
C ASN A 43 38.27 -1.74 -2.57
N TYR A 44 37.51 -1.59 -1.49
CA TYR A 44 36.60 -0.45 -1.29
C TYR A 44 37.15 0.61 -0.33
N HIS A 45 38.36 0.44 0.21
CA HIS A 45 39.01 1.36 1.15
C HIS A 45 38.14 1.68 2.38
N VAL A 46 37.50 0.66 2.95
CA VAL A 46 36.68 0.74 4.16
C VAL A 46 37.21 -0.16 5.25
N SER A 47 36.79 0.07 6.51
CA SER A 47 37.20 -0.80 7.61
C SER A 47 36.61 -2.22 7.46
N ARG A 48 37.28 -3.21 8.03
CA ARG A 48 36.78 -4.60 8.11
C ARG A 48 35.43 -4.68 8.79
N ASP A 49 35.22 -3.87 9.83
CA ASP A 49 33.93 -3.77 10.54
C ASP A 49 32.82 -3.26 9.63
N THR A 50 33.10 -2.27 8.76
CA THR A 50 32.15 -1.78 7.76
C THR A 50 31.72 -2.90 6.81
N VAL A 51 32.68 -3.71 6.31
CA VAL A 51 32.38 -4.84 5.44
C VAL A 51 31.58 -5.91 6.18
N PHE A 52 31.97 -6.23 7.42
CA PHE A 52 31.25 -7.21 8.22
C PHE A 52 29.80 -6.81 8.48
N LYS A 53 29.55 -5.55 8.86
CA LYS A 53 28.19 -5.01 9.03
C LYS A 53 27.39 -4.99 7.70
N ALA A 54 28.04 -4.70 6.57
CA ALA A 54 27.40 -4.80 5.25
C ALA A 54 27.03 -6.26 4.92
N PHE A 55 27.86 -7.22 5.30
CA PHE A 55 27.55 -8.64 5.13
C PHE A 55 26.41 -9.10 6.05
N ILE A 56 26.30 -8.59 7.27
CA ILE A 56 25.14 -8.85 8.13
C ILE A 56 23.87 -8.34 7.46
N ASP A 57 23.88 -7.09 6.97
CA ASP A 57 22.75 -6.51 6.25
C ASP A 57 22.35 -7.33 5.00
N LEU A 58 23.31 -7.76 4.19
CA LEU A 58 23.07 -8.62 3.03
C LEU A 58 22.55 -10.01 3.42
N LYS A 59 22.98 -10.56 4.55
CA LYS A 59 22.49 -11.82 5.09
C LYS A 59 21.06 -11.68 5.61
N ASP A 60 20.74 -10.60 6.28
CA ASP A 60 19.39 -10.29 6.76
C ASP A 60 18.42 -10.08 5.56
N ARG A 61 18.92 -9.47 4.48
CA ARG A 61 18.20 -9.41 3.19
C ARG A 61 18.11 -10.78 2.49
N GLY A 62 18.84 -11.80 2.97
CA GLY A 62 18.88 -13.16 2.40
C GLY A 62 19.56 -13.25 1.04
N MET A 63 20.41 -12.30 0.70
CA MET A 63 21.17 -12.29 -0.57
C MET A 63 22.45 -13.12 -0.48
N ILE A 64 22.98 -13.26 0.72
CA ILE A 64 24.18 -14.07 0.99
C ILE A 64 23.94 -14.95 2.22
N ASP A 65 24.73 -16.00 2.35
CA ASP A 65 24.81 -16.81 3.55
C ASP A 65 26.27 -17.13 3.87
N SER A 66 26.53 -17.70 5.03
CA SER A 66 27.89 -18.05 5.45
C SER A 66 27.94 -19.48 5.97
N THR A 67 29.03 -20.16 5.62
CA THR A 67 29.34 -21.49 6.17
C THR A 67 30.68 -21.43 6.87
N PRO A 68 30.83 -21.97 8.11
CA PRO A 68 32.12 -22.08 8.78
C PRO A 68 33.15 -22.76 7.86
N GLY A 69 34.33 -22.13 7.73
CA GLY A 69 35.43 -22.62 6.89
C GLY A 69 35.31 -22.31 5.38
N LYS A 70 34.12 -21.97 4.88
CA LYS A 70 33.92 -21.62 3.45
C LYS A 70 33.73 -20.12 3.20
N GLY A 71 33.47 -19.34 4.26
CA GLY A 71 33.22 -17.90 4.14
C GLY A 71 31.81 -17.55 3.71
N TYR A 72 31.64 -16.39 3.06
CA TYR A 72 30.36 -15.90 2.58
C TYR A 72 30.14 -16.26 1.12
N TYR A 73 28.90 -16.58 0.75
CA TYR A 73 28.52 -16.93 -0.62
C TYR A 73 27.15 -16.37 -0.97
N VAL A 74 26.91 -16.14 -2.26
CA VAL A 74 25.62 -15.69 -2.78
C VAL A 74 24.60 -16.80 -2.62
N THR A 75 23.49 -16.52 -1.93
CA THR A 75 22.43 -17.53 -1.77
C THR A 75 21.52 -17.57 -2.99
N ASN A 76 21.15 -18.77 -3.38
CA ASN A 76 20.12 -19.02 -4.40
C ASN A 76 18.73 -19.31 -3.76
N LYS A 77 18.63 -19.20 -2.45
CA LYS A 77 17.37 -19.49 -1.74
C LYS A 77 16.38 -18.37 -2.00
N LEU A 78 15.42 -18.62 -2.88
CA LEU A 78 14.25 -17.77 -3.06
C LEU A 78 13.49 -17.70 -1.74
N LYS A 79 13.20 -16.49 -1.29
CA LYS A 79 12.31 -16.23 -0.16
C LYS A 79 10.90 -15.98 -0.70
N ASN A 80 9.98 -16.82 -0.32
CA ASN A 80 8.59 -16.71 -0.74
C ASN A 80 7.82 -15.77 0.19
N ILE A 81 7.09 -14.82 -0.38
CA ILE A 81 6.17 -13.93 0.31
C ILE A 81 4.76 -14.24 -0.18
N LEU A 82 3.84 -14.46 0.76
CA LEU A 82 2.42 -14.41 0.46
C LEU A 82 1.96 -12.95 0.60
N LEU A 83 1.41 -12.39 -0.46
CA LEU A 83 0.67 -11.12 -0.43
C LEU A 83 -0.81 -11.45 -0.65
N LEU A 84 -1.57 -11.43 0.45
CA LEU A 84 -3.01 -11.70 0.44
C LEU A 84 -3.76 -10.39 0.58
N LEU A 85 -4.42 -9.97 -0.49
CA LEU A 85 -5.21 -8.74 -0.54
C LEU A 85 -6.71 -9.07 -0.50
N ASP A 86 -7.52 -8.05 -0.24
CA ASP A 86 -8.98 -8.16 -0.21
C ASP A 86 -9.56 -8.38 -1.62
N GLU A 87 -9.59 -7.36 -2.45
CA GLU A 87 -10.08 -7.42 -3.82
C GLU A 87 -9.12 -6.71 -4.78
N TYR A 88 -9.26 -6.97 -6.08
CA TYR A 88 -8.53 -6.24 -7.09
C TYR A 88 -9.08 -4.82 -7.24
N SER A 89 -8.19 -3.84 -7.20
CA SER A 89 -8.48 -2.45 -7.56
C SER A 89 -7.24 -1.78 -8.14
N GLN A 90 -7.42 -0.62 -8.79
CA GLN A 90 -6.29 0.15 -9.31
C GLN A 90 -5.32 0.58 -8.21
N PHE A 91 -5.83 0.88 -7.02
CA PHE A 91 -5.00 1.16 -5.85
C PHE A 91 -4.14 -0.06 -5.47
N LYS A 92 -4.74 -1.25 -5.39
CA LYS A 92 -4.02 -2.50 -5.06
C LYS A 92 -2.99 -2.86 -6.12
N TYR A 93 -3.30 -2.61 -7.39
CA TYR A 93 -2.32 -2.77 -8.48
C TYR A 93 -1.11 -1.84 -8.31
N SER A 94 -1.35 -0.57 -7.99
CA SER A 94 -0.29 0.41 -7.72
C SER A 94 0.54 0.05 -6.48
N LEU A 95 -0.12 -0.43 -5.42
CA LEU A 95 0.51 -0.94 -4.20
C LEU A 95 1.44 -2.12 -4.51
N TYR A 96 0.93 -3.12 -5.24
CA TYR A 96 1.70 -4.29 -5.66
C TYR A 96 2.94 -3.90 -6.46
N ASN A 97 2.78 -3.06 -7.49
CA ASN A 97 3.91 -2.64 -8.32
C ASN A 97 4.96 -1.85 -7.52
N SER A 98 4.53 -0.98 -6.61
CA SER A 98 5.44 -0.22 -5.74
C SER A 98 6.18 -1.14 -4.77
N PHE A 99 5.52 -2.17 -4.28
CA PHE A 99 6.10 -3.20 -3.42
C PHE A 99 7.15 -4.02 -4.18
N ILE A 100 6.79 -4.58 -5.34
CA ILE A 100 7.71 -5.41 -6.15
C ILE A 100 8.97 -4.63 -6.55
N LYS A 101 8.84 -3.37 -6.96
CA LYS A 101 9.99 -2.52 -7.33
C LYS A 101 11.02 -2.32 -6.21
N LYS A 102 10.61 -2.49 -4.97
CA LYS A 102 11.48 -2.31 -3.78
C LYS A 102 12.05 -3.62 -3.25
N LEU A 103 11.57 -4.76 -3.76
CA LEU A 103 12.07 -6.06 -3.33
C LEU A 103 13.38 -6.42 -4.02
N SER A 104 14.25 -7.12 -3.28
CA SER A 104 15.46 -7.73 -3.84
C SER A 104 15.08 -8.92 -4.74
N ILE A 105 15.96 -9.23 -5.69
CA ILE A 105 15.75 -10.28 -6.73
C ILE A 105 15.49 -11.69 -6.15
N ASN A 106 15.93 -11.94 -4.93
CA ASN A 106 15.77 -13.22 -4.26
C ASN A 106 14.42 -13.41 -3.55
N TYR A 107 13.47 -12.51 -3.78
CA TYR A 107 12.10 -12.67 -3.30
C TYR A 107 11.15 -13.04 -4.43
N LYS A 108 10.30 -14.03 -4.17
CA LYS A 108 9.15 -14.38 -4.99
C LYS A 108 7.89 -14.01 -4.24
N VAL A 109 6.98 -13.32 -4.90
CA VAL A 109 5.69 -12.91 -4.31
C VAL A 109 4.56 -13.67 -4.98
N ASP A 110 3.81 -14.43 -4.20
CA ASP A 110 2.55 -15.01 -4.63
C ASP A 110 1.42 -14.08 -4.18
N LEU A 111 0.73 -13.47 -5.16
CA LEU A 111 -0.38 -12.56 -4.94
C LEU A 111 -1.71 -13.32 -5.02
N LEU A 112 -2.47 -13.27 -3.95
CA LEU A 112 -3.80 -13.88 -3.85
C LEU A 112 -4.83 -12.84 -3.37
N PHE A 113 -6.11 -13.09 -3.68
CA PHE A 113 -7.24 -12.27 -3.27
C PHE A 113 -8.28 -13.12 -2.55
N HIS A 114 -8.81 -12.63 -1.43
CA HIS A 114 -9.84 -13.34 -0.68
C HIS A 114 -11.27 -12.81 -0.95
N GLN A 115 -11.44 -11.71 -1.69
CA GLN A 115 -12.72 -11.16 -2.12
C GLN A 115 -13.69 -10.92 -0.95
N TYR A 116 -13.20 -10.45 0.20
CA TYR A 116 -13.94 -10.30 1.47
C TYR A 116 -14.65 -11.59 1.93
N ASN A 117 -14.28 -12.75 1.39
CA ASN A 117 -14.84 -14.02 1.74
C ASN A 117 -14.03 -14.65 2.88
N GLU A 118 -14.65 -14.72 4.07
CA GLU A 118 -14.01 -15.26 5.28
C GLU A 118 -13.57 -16.72 5.11
N ARG A 119 -14.40 -17.54 4.46
CA ARG A 119 -14.07 -18.96 4.23
C ARG A 119 -12.84 -19.11 3.33
N LEU A 120 -12.79 -18.33 2.24
CA LEU A 120 -11.66 -18.33 1.32
C LEU A 120 -10.40 -17.81 2.01
N PHE A 121 -10.50 -16.70 2.75
CA PHE A 121 -9.40 -16.15 3.56
C PHE A 121 -8.81 -17.22 4.49
N ASN A 122 -9.65 -17.85 5.30
CA ASN A 122 -9.23 -18.87 6.25
C ASN A 122 -8.62 -20.10 5.57
N THR A 123 -9.13 -20.48 4.40
CA THR A 123 -8.58 -21.58 3.59
C THR A 123 -7.19 -21.23 3.08
N ILE A 124 -7.01 -20.04 2.49
CA ILE A 124 -5.71 -19.57 1.99
C ILE A 124 -4.69 -19.54 3.14
N ILE A 125 -5.01 -18.94 4.28
CA ILE A 125 -4.09 -18.85 5.43
C ILE A 125 -3.70 -20.24 5.92
N ARG A 126 -4.67 -21.16 6.07
CA ARG A 126 -4.41 -22.53 6.54
C ARG A 126 -3.50 -23.29 5.58
N GLU A 127 -3.77 -23.23 4.28
CA GLU A 127 -3.01 -23.95 3.25
C GLU A 127 -1.63 -23.34 3.00
N SER A 128 -1.48 -22.07 3.32
CA SER A 128 -0.22 -21.33 3.20
C SER A 128 0.71 -21.50 4.41
N SER A 129 0.21 -22.05 5.51
CA SER A 129 0.97 -22.18 6.75
C SER A 129 2.29 -22.92 6.54
N GLY A 130 3.41 -22.33 6.97
CA GLY A 130 4.75 -22.89 6.84
C GLY A 130 5.37 -22.84 5.42
N ARG A 131 4.64 -22.37 4.41
CA ARG A 131 5.11 -22.35 3.01
C ARG A 131 5.83 -21.06 2.63
N TYR A 132 5.62 -19.99 3.38
CA TYR A 132 6.16 -18.68 3.08
C TYR A 132 7.10 -18.19 4.19
N ASN A 133 8.11 -17.43 3.79
CA ASN A 133 9.04 -16.77 4.71
C ASN A 133 8.41 -15.53 5.36
N LYS A 134 7.51 -14.85 4.65
CA LYS A 134 6.76 -13.70 5.12
C LYS A 134 5.33 -13.74 4.59
N TYR A 135 4.42 -13.19 5.36
CA TYR A 135 3.00 -13.06 5.06
C TYR A 135 2.64 -11.58 5.18
N ILE A 136 2.06 -11.02 4.14
CA ILE A 136 1.50 -9.66 4.13
C ILE A 136 0.01 -9.85 3.84
N VAL A 137 -0.83 -9.49 4.78
CA VAL A 137 -2.23 -9.90 4.76
C VAL A 137 -3.13 -8.70 4.99
N MET A 138 -4.05 -8.43 4.04
CA MET A 138 -5.20 -7.56 4.26
C MET A 138 -6.32 -8.35 4.92
N ASN A 139 -7.06 -7.69 5.82
CA ASN A 139 -8.17 -8.32 6.51
C ASN A 139 -9.39 -8.50 5.60
N PHE A 140 -10.20 -9.52 5.91
CA PHE A 140 -11.49 -9.75 5.25
C PHE A 140 -12.64 -8.98 5.91
N ASP A 141 -12.43 -8.51 7.14
CA ASP A 141 -13.38 -7.74 7.92
C ASP A 141 -12.62 -6.80 8.87
N ASN A 142 -12.98 -5.52 8.91
CA ASN A 142 -12.25 -4.50 9.66
C ASN A 142 -12.29 -4.70 11.18
N GLU A 143 -13.23 -5.47 11.70
CA GLU A 143 -13.46 -5.64 13.14
C GLU A 143 -13.14 -7.05 13.64
N LYS A 144 -12.84 -7.99 12.76
CA LYS A 144 -12.57 -9.39 13.13
C LYS A 144 -11.13 -9.79 12.81
N PHE A 145 -10.46 -10.34 13.81
CA PHE A 145 -9.16 -10.97 13.61
C PHE A 145 -9.35 -12.47 13.46
N SER A 146 -8.90 -13.04 12.33
CA SER A 146 -8.99 -14.47 12.12
C SER A 146 -8.07 -15.25 13.05
N SER A 147 -8.61 -16.22 13.78
CA SER A 147 -7.84 -17.13 14.65
C SER A 147 -6.77 -17.93 13.90
N ASN A 148 -6.90 -18.09 12.58
CA ASN A 148 -5.88 -18.76 11.78
C ASN A 148 -4.58 -17.97 11.67
N LEU A 149 -4.62 -16.64 11.81
CA LEU A 149 -3.42 -15.80 11.81
C LEU A 149 -2.54 -16.04 13.05
N TYR A 150 -3.10 -16.46 14.19
CA TYR A 150 -2.32 -16.85 15.37
C TYR A 150 -1.39 -18.04 15.14
N LYS A 151 -1.59 -18.80 14.08
CA LYS A 151 -0.72 -19.92 13.69
C LYS A 151 0.54 -19.45 12.94
N ILE A 152 0.59 -18.18 12.55
CA ILE A 152 1.74 -17.59 11.89
C ILE A 152 2.55 -16.86 12.94
N GLU A 153 3.85 -17.13 12.95
CA GLU A 153 4.79 -16.44 13.85
C GLU A 153 4.72 -14.91 13.64
N PRO A 154 4.52 -14.09 14.70
CA PRO A 154 4.36 -12.64 14.57
C PRO A 154 5.47 -11.96 13.79
N SER A 155 6.72 -12.44 13.92
CA SER A 155 7.88 -11.92 13.17
C SER A 155 7.77 -12.11 11.65
N LYS A 156 6.91 -13.02 11.19
CA LYS A 156 6.69 -13.32 9.77
C LYS A 156 5.44 -12.67 9.20
N LEU A 157 4.58 -12.08 10.04
CA LEU A 157 3.29 -11.53 9.64
C LEU A 157 3.30 -10.01 9.66
N LEU A 158 2.94 -9.39 8.54
CA LEU A 158 2.61 -7.98 8.43
C LEU A 158 1.11 -7.84 8.15
N LEU A 159 0.42 -7.16 9.04
CA LEU A 159 -1.00 -6.83 8.87
C LEU A 159 -1.13 -5.56 8.03
N LEU A 160 -1.96 -5.61 6.99
CA LEU A 160 -2.18 -4.50 6.08
C LEU A 160 -3.66 -4.08 6.14
N ASP A 161 -3.91 -2.80 6.41
CA ASP A 161 -5.25 -2.22 6.54
C ASP A 161 -6.19 -2.98 7.48
N PHE A 162 -5.66 -3.50 8.57
CA PHE A 162 -6.46 -4.06 9.64
C PHE A 162 -7.07 -2.93 10.48
N GLY A 163 -8.35 -3.06 10.82
CA GLY A 163 -9.09 -2.09 11.61
C GLY A 163 -8.60 -1.87 13.04
N LYS A 164 -9.44 -1.28 13.88
CA LYS A 164 -9.12 -0.89 15.27
C LYS A 164 -9.18 -2.08 16.24
N PHE A 165 -8.18 -2.95 16.25
CA PHE A 165 -8.01 -3.95 17.31
C PHE A 165 -6.58 -3.90 17.85
N ASP A 166 -6.35 -4.58 18.99
CA ASP A 166 -5.02 -4.64 19.60
C ASP A 166 -4.04 -5.44 18.72
N LYS A 167 -3.04 -4.75 18.17
CA LYS A 167 -2.02 -5.31 17.28
C LYS A 167 -0.65 -5.41 17.93
N LYS A 168 -0.57 -5.38 19.26
CA LYS A 168 0.70 -5.24 20.02
C LYS A 168 1.80 -6.20 19.59
N GLU A 169 1.44 -7.42 19.19
CA GLU A 169 2.41 -8.45 18.82
C GLU A 169 2.76 -8.47 17.32
N TYR A 170 2.06 -7.70 16.49
CA TYR A 170 2.21 -7.74 15.04
C TYR A 170 2.72 -6.45 14.46
N SER A 171 3.60 -6.55 13.47
CA SER A 171 3.90 -5.43 12.60
C SER A 171 2.66 -5.11 11.76
N TYR A 172 2.33 -3.82 11.62
CA TYR A 172 1.17 -3.42 10.81
C TYR A 172 1.41 -2.11 10.07
N VAL A 173 0.70 -1.98 8.97
CA VAL A 173 0.54 -0.74 8.21
C VAL A 173 -0.95 -0.58 7.92
N CYS A 174 -1.52 0.57 8.23
CA CYS A 174 -2.92 0.87 7.93
C CYS A 174 -3.09 2.31 7.48
N GLN A 175 -4.11 2.53 6.65
CA GLN A 175 -4.54 3.86 6.26
C GLN A 175 -5.22 4.55 7.46
N ASP A 176 -5.11 5.87 7.50
CA ASP A 176 -5.85 6.69 8.44
C ASP A 176 -7.21 7.05 7.83
N PHE A 177 -8.19 6.20 8.11
CA PHE A 177 -9.57 6.38 7.63
C PHE A 177 -10.36 7.43 8.44
N ASP A 178 -9.81 7.90 9.54
CA ASP A 178 -10.44 8.81 10.47
C ASP A 178 -9.92 10.25 10.27
N ASP A 179 -8.84 10.59 10.93
CA ASP A 179 -8.29 11.94 10.89
C ASP A 179 -7.76 12.30 9.50
N GLY A 180 -7.14 11.36 8.79
CA GLY A 180 -6.69 11.55 7.41
C GLY A 180 -7.84 11.92 6.47
N PHE A 181 -8.97 11.22 6.57
CA PHE A 181 -10.17 11.53 5.79
C PHE A 181 -10.75 12.90 6.18
N TYR A 182 -10.86 13.19 7.47
CA TYR A 182 -11.33 14.49 7.96
C TYR A 182 -10.44 15.65 7.51
N GLN A 183 -9.12 15.50 7.57
CA GLN A 183 -8.18 16.50 7.08
C GLN A 183 -8.31 16.72 5.56
N ALA A 184 -8.51 15.65 4.79
CA ALA A 184 -8.74 15.76 3.36
C ALA A 184 -10.01 16.58 3.04
N LEU A 185 -11.11 16.37 3.79
CA LEU A 185 -12.33 17.18 3.66
C LEU A 185 -12.07 18.66 4.00
N ASN A 186 -11.32 18.94 5.08
CA ASN A 186 -10.97 20.30 5.46
C ASN A 186 -10.11 21.01 4.39
N CYS A 187 -9.15 20.30 3.77
CA CYS A 187 -8.38 20.85 2.66
C CYS A 187 -9.25 21.24 1.46
N LEU A 188 -10.39 20.58 1.30
CA LEU A 188 -11.34 20.82 0.21
C LEU A 188 -12.53 21.69 0.62
N GLU A 189 -12.52 22.30 1.80
CA GLU A 189 -13.62 23.10 2.34
C GLU A 189 -14.16 24.13 1.34
N LYS A 190 -13.26 24.92 0.72
CA LYS A 190 -13.64 25.96 -0.26
C LYS A 190 -14.32 25.36 -1.51
N GLN A 191 -13.88 24.18 -1.95
CA GLN A 191 -14.45 23.51 -3.10
C GLN A 191 -15.79 22.88 -2.74
N LEU A 192 -15.90 22.27 -1.57
CA LEU A 192 -17.12 21.63 -1.09
C LEU A 192 -18.20 22.66 -0.69
N GLY A 193 -17.81 23.79 -0.14
CA GLY A 193 -18.71 24.89 0.26
C GLY A 193 -19.43 25.58 -0.90
N LYS A 194 -19.12 25.24 -2.15
CA LYS A 194 -19.87 25.74 -3.33
C LYS A 194 -21.19 24.98 -3.53
N TYR A 195 -21.35 23.85 -2.91
CA TYR A 195 -22.50 22.97 -3.08
C TYR A 195 -23.47 23.14 -1.91
N GLU A 196 -24.76 23.04 -2.20
CA GLU A 196 -25.83 23.17 -1.21
C GLU A 196 -25.93 21.95 -0.30
N ARG A 197 -25.50 20.78 -0.81
CA ARG A 197 -25.59 19.50 -0.12
C ARG A 197 -24.41 18.60 -0.47
N LEU A 198 -23.87 17.95 0.54
CA LEU A 198 -22.83 16.94 0.39
C LEU A 198 -23.42 15.56 0.64
N ILE A 199 -23.11 14.60 -0.21
CA ILE A 199 -23.62 13.24 -0.11
C ILE A 199 -22.42 12.28 -0.09
N LEU A 200 -22.30 11.54 1.01
CA LEU A 200 -21.31 10.46 1.14
C LEU A 200 -21.96 9.14 0.75
N LEU A 201 -21.46 8.52 -0.33
CA LEU A 201 -21.78 7.13 -0.62
C LEU A 201 -20.89 6.19 0.18
N LEU A 202 -21.50 5.58 1.19
CA LEU A 202 -20.84 4.63 2.08
C LEU A 202 -21.67 3.34 2.16
N PRO A 203 -21.55 2.45 1.16
CA PRO A 203 -22.33 1.23 1.14
C PRO A 203 -22.07 0.35 2.36
N SER A 204 -23.12 -0.15 2.98
CA SER A 204 -23.05 -1.06 4.14
C SER A 204 -22.31 -2.36 3.81
N GLU A 205 -22.39 -2.81 2.55
CA GLU A 205 -21.65 -3.96 2.05
C GLU A 205 -20.17 -3.66 1.82
N SER A 206 -19.79 -2.39 1.72
CA SER A 206 -18.38 -2.03 1.58
C SER A 206 -17.66 -2.31 2.90
N LYS A 207 -16.45 -2.85 2.80
CA LYS A 207 -15.61 -3.04 3.99
C LYS A 207 -14.82 -1.77 4.36
N HIS A 208 -15.21 -0.64 3.80
CA HIS A 208 -14.66 0.65 4.22
C HIS A 208 -15.11 0.97 5.65
N PRO A 209 -14.21 1.46 6.54
CA PRO A 209 -14.57 1.71 7.92
C PRO A 209 -15.72 2.70 8.07
N GLY A 210 -16.76 2.32 8.81
CA GLY A 210 -17.93 3.16 9.10
C GLY A 210 -17.60 4.46 9.87
N SER A 211 -16.38 4.53 10.44
CA SER A 211 -15.86 5.74 11.06
C SER A 211 -15.77 6.92 10.11
N SER A 212 -15.50 6.70 8.82
CA SER A 212 -15.50 7.74 7.79
C SER A 212 -16.85 8.48 7.72
N GLY A 213 -17.96 7.77 7.90
CA GLY A 213 -19.30 8.39 8.00
C GLY A 213 -19.41 9.35 9.17
N ARG A 214 -18.89 8.97 10.36
CA ARG A 214 -18.90 9.84 11.54
C ARG A 214 -18.08 11.11 11.33
N TYR A 215 -16.90 10.99 10.73
CA TYR A 215 -16.03 12.13 10.43
C TYR A 215 -16.60 13.02 9.33
N PHE A 216 -17.29 12.46 8.36
CA PHE A 216 -18.05 13.23 7.37
C PHE A 216 -19.15 14.07 8.02
N ILE A 217 -20.00 13.46 8.86
CA ILE A 217 -21.06 14.19 9.57
C ILE A 217 -20.47 15.25 10.51
N LYS A 218 -19.36 14.95 11.19
CA LYS A 218 -18.64 15.93 12.02
C LYS A 218 -18.22 17.13 11.15
N PHE A 219 -17.59 16.90 10.02
CA PHE A 219 -17.17 17.95 9.09
C PHE A 219 -18.35 18.80 8.63
N CYS A 220 -19.44 18.18 8.16
CA CYS A 220 -20.63 18.92 7.72
C CYS A 220 -21.22 19.79 8.81
N ARG A 221 -21.29 19.28 10.06
CA ARG A 221 -21.79 20.04 11.21
C ARG A 221 -20.91 21.25 11.52
N GLU A 222 -19.60 21.07 11.58
CA GLU A 222 -18.66 22.16 11.91
C GLU A 222 -18.62 23.25 10.83
N LYS A 223 -18.82 22.86 9.56
CA LYS A 223 -18.84 23.78 8.43
C LYS A 223 -20.24 24.28 8.05
N GLN A 224 -21.26 23.92 8.83
CA GLN A 224 -22.68 24.28 8.58
C GLN A 224 -23.17 23.87 7.19
N LEU A 225 -22.67 22.74 6.67
CA LEU A 225 -23.05 22.16 5.39
C LEU A 225 -24.12 21.08 5.60
N LYS A 226 -25.05 20.96 4.64
CA LYS A 226 -26.02 19.87 4.63
C LYS A 226 -25.34 18.59 4.18
N GLY A 227 -25.20 17.62 5.08
CA GLY A 227 -24.57 16.33 4.81
C GLY A 227 -25.55 15.17 4.90
N GLU A 228 -25.46 14.21 3.99
CA GLU A 228 -26.24 12.96 4.01
C GLU A 228 -25.35 11.78 3.66
N ILE A 229 -25.63 10.63 4.28
CA ILE A 229 -24.95 9.35 3.95
C ILE A 229 -25.97 8.46 3.27
N ILE A 230 -25.60 7.91 2.12
CA ILE A 230 -26.42 7.02 1.30
C ILE A 230 -25.72 5.69 1.11
N ASP A 231 -26.47 4.60 1.16
CA ASP A 231 -25.95 3.23 1.10
C ASP A 231 -25.65 2.77 -0.33
N ASN A 232 -26.46 3.15 -1.31
CA ASN A 232 -26.26 2.73 -2.70
C ASN A 232 -26.60 3.82 -3.71
N THR A 233 -26.12 3.63 -4.95
CA THR A 233 -26.38 4.56 -6.07
C THR A 233 -27.72 4.34 -6.77
N ASP A 234 -28.43 3.26 -6.49
CA ASP A 234 -29.62 2.89 -7.30
C ASP A 234 -30.77 3.84 -7.04
N GLU A 235 -30.88 4.34 -5.82
CA GLU A 235 -31.94 5.26 -5.38
C GLU A 235 -31.57 6.74 -5.56
N ILE A 236 -30.37 7.06 -6.05
CA ILE A 236 -29.92 8.44 -6.20
C ILE A 236 -30.42 9.03 -7.52
N ASN A 237 -31.11 10.16 -7.42
CA ASN A 237 -31.31 11.09 -8.51
C ASN A 237 -30.29 12.21 -8.39
N ILE A 238 -29.45 12.40 -9.41
CA ILE A 238 -28.40 13.42 -9.39
C ILE A 238 -29.04 14.81 -9.52
N LYS A 239 -28.68 15.74 -8.63
CA LYS A 239 -29.24 17.09 -8.63
C LYS A 239 -28.18 18.16 -8.78
N LYS A 240 -28.59 19.30 -9.34
CA LYS A 240 -27.75 20.51 -9.36
C LYS A 240 -27.49 21.00 -7.94
N GLY A 241 -26.27 21.50 -7.72
CA GLY A 241 -25.86 22.01 -6.40
C GLY A 241 -25.45 20.94 -5.39
N GLU A 242 -25.42 19.66 -5.75
CA GLU A 242 -24.97 18.58 -4.87
C GLU A 242 -23.54 18.15 -5.19
N ALA A 243 -22.77 17.71 -4.16
CA ALA A 243 -21.49 17.05 -4.35
C ALA A 243 -21.51 15.65 -3.72
N TYR A 244 -21.03 14.69 -4.49
CA TYR A 244 -21.01 13.27 -4.15
C TYR A 244 -19.60 12.85 -3.78
N ILE A 245 -19.40 12.39 -2.55
CA ILE A 245 -18.15 11.82 -2.05
C ILE A 245 -18.28 10.31 -2.18
N VAL A 246 -17.40 9.69 -2.93
CA VAL A 246 -17.58 8.32 -3.42
C VAL A 246 -16.40 7.43 -3.05
N ILE A 247 -16.68 6.32 -2.39
CA ILE A 247 -15.67 5.35 -1.95
C ILE A 247 -15.31 4.38 -3.08
N ARG A 248 -16.31 3.75 -3.72
CA ARG A 248 -16.10 2.72 -4.73
C ARG A 248 -16.06 3.31 -6.14
N GLN A 249 -15.15 2.81 -6.96
CA GLN A 249 -15.02 3.25 -8.37
C GLN A 249 -16.30 3.03 -9.17
N ILE A 250 -17.02 1.94 -8.93
CA ILE A 250 -18.27 1.63 -9.65
C ILE A 250 -19.35 2.69 -9.40
N ASP A 251 -19.38 3.25 -8.18
CA ASP A 251 -20.36 4.28 -7.84
C ASP A 251 -20.07 5.61 -8.56
N VAL A 252 -18.79 5.93 -8.80
CA VAL A 252 -18.42 7.07 -9.66
C VAL A 252 -18.98 6.88 -11.06
N VAL A 253 -18.80 5.67 -11.62
CA VAL A 253 -19.33 5.34 -12.96
C VAL A 253 -20.85 5.47 -13.00
N ASN A 254 -21.55 4.97 -11.97
CA ASN A 254 -23.00 5.04 -11.88
C ASN A 254 -23.52 6.48 -11.80
N ILE A 255 -22.89 7.33 -10.97
CA ILE A 255 -23.23 8.76 -10.88
C ILE A 255 -23.07 9.44 -12.23
N ILE A 256 -21.96 9.22 -12.92
CA ILE A 256 -21.70 9.84 -14.22
C ILE A 256 -22.70 9.33 -15.28
N LYS A 257 -23.06 8.04 -15.27
CA LYS A 257 -24.08 7.51 -16.19
C LYS A 257 -25.45 8.17 -15.95
N LYS A 258 -25.88 8.24 -14.68
CA LYS A 258 -27.16 8.86 -14.31
C LYS A 258 -27.19 10.35 -14.65
N SER A 259 -26.12 11.09 -14.32
CA SER A 259 -26.04 12.52 -14.64
C SER A 259 -26.14 12.82 -16.14
N ARG A 260 -25.51 11.97 -16.97
CA ARG A 260 -25.63 12.09 -18.44
C ARG A 260 -27.04 11.85 -18.94
N ALA A 261 -27.77 10.90 -18.37
CA ALA A 261 -29.17 10.63 -18.72
C ALA A 261 -30.06 11.84 -18.37
N GLU A 262 -29.72 12.59 -17.32
CA GLU A 262 -30.45 13.80 -16.90
C GLU A 262 -29.90 15.10 -17.52
N GLY A 263 -28.91 15.01 -18.42
CA GLY A 263 -28.29 16.17 -19.06
C GLY A 263 -27.43 17.04 -18.15
N LEU A 264 -27.02 16.53 -16.96
CA LEU A 264 -26.22 17.24 -16.00
C LEU A 264 -24.71 17.06 -16.26
N LYS A 265 -23.93 18.11 -16.03
CA LYS A 265 -22.49 18.14 -16.24
C LYS A 265 -21.75 18.15 -14.92
N CYS A 266 -20.87 17.16 -14.72
CA CYS A 266 -19.95 17.13 -13.58
C CYS A 266 -18.99 18.32 -13.63
N GLY A 267 -18.77 18.94 -12.47
CA GLY A 267 -17.91 20.11 -12.30
C GLY A 267 -18.64 21.44 -12.43
N SER A 268 -19.77 21.50 -13.18
CA SER A 268 -20.60 22.70 -13.31
C SER A 268 -21.95 22.60 -12.61
N ASP A 269 -22.71 21.52 -12.85
CA ASP A 269 -24.02 21.34 -12.23
C ASP A 269 -23.94 20.62 -10.87
N PHE A 270 -23.04 19.67 -10.75
CA PHE A 270 -22.79 18.91 -9.52
C PHE A 270 -21.29 18.55 -9.40
N GLY A 271 -20.85 18.10 -8.22
CA GLY A 271 -19.48 17.68 -7.94
C GLY A 271 -19.34 16.20 -7.66
N VAL A 272 -18.15 15.64 -7.96
CA VAL A 272 -17.75 14.30 -7.52
C VAL A 272 -16.37 14.38 -6.88
N LEU A 273 -16.24 13.83 -5.67
CA LEU A 273 -14.99 13.62 -4.98
C LEU A 273 -14.80 12.11 -4.79
N ALA A 274 -13.84 11.53 -5.49
CA ALA A 274 -13.50 10.12 -5.33
C ALA A 274 -12.46 9.93 -4.22
N TYR A 275 -12.69 8.95 -3.34
CA TYR A 275 -11.78 8.62 -2.26
C TYR A 275 -10.42 8.13 -2.78
N ASN A 276 -10.44 7.24 -3.76
CA ASN A 276 -9.24 6.73 -4.42
C ASN A 276 -9.06 7.36 -5.79
N ASP A 277 -7.82 7.72 -6.12
CA ASP A 277 -7.46 8.18 -7.44
C ASP A 277 -7.25 6.99 -8.39
N THR A 278 -7.80 7.10 -9.61
CA THR A 278 -7.54 6.16 -10.69
C THR A 278 -7.25 6.92 -11.99
N PRO A 279 -6.32 6.42 -12.84
CA PRO A 279 -6.00 7.09 -14.11
C PRO A 279 -7.21 7.32 -15.03
N SER A 280 -8.21 6.46 -14.95
CA SER A 280 -9.45 6.59 -15.76
C SER A 280 -10.30 7.79 -15.40
N TYR A 281 -10.12 8.38 -14.23
CA TYR A 281 -10.88 9.57 -13.84
C TYR A 281 -10.48 10.82 -14.62
N CYS A 282 -9.29 10.88 -15.21
CA CYS A 282 -8.92 11.98 -16.10
C CYS A 282 -9.90 12.15 -17.27
N LEU A 283 -10.58 11.07 -17.67
CA LEU A 283 -11.61 11.12 -18.71
C LEU A 283 -12.93 11.75 -18.24
N LEU A 284 -13.11 11.92 -16.94
CA LEU A 284 -14.30 12.50 -16.31
C LEU A 284 -14.10 13.96 -15.91
N TYR A 285 -12.86 14.40 -15.74
CA TYR A 285 -12.53 15.72 -15.23
C TYR A 285 -12.17 16.68 -16.35
N THR A 286 -12.73 17.87 -16.27
CA THR A 286 -12.34 19.03 -17.07
C THR A 286 -11.36 19.94 -16.33
N SER A 287 -10.99 19.62 -15.08
CA SER A 287 -10.07 20.38 -14.24
C SER A 287 -8.86 19.53 -13.83
N PRO A 288 -7.66 20.11 -13.75
CA PRO A 288 -6.46 19.38 -13.32
C PRO A 288 -6.60 18.87 -11.88
N SER A 289 -6.08 17.68 -11.63
CA SER A 289 -5.98 17.09 -10.30
C SER A 289 -5.06 17.95 -9.40
N PRO A 290 -5.29 18.01 -8.08
CA PRO A 290 -4.31 18.64 -7.16
C PRO A 290 -2.90 18.07 -7.27
N ARG A 291 -2.72 16.84 -7.77
CA ARG A 291 -1.41 16.23 -8.04
C ARG A 291 -0.73 16.81 -9.28
N ASP A 292 -1.50 17.32 -10.25
CA ASP A 292 -0.92 17.90 -11.47
C ASP A 292 -0.21 19.24 -11.18
N SER A 293 -0.57 19.91 -10.09
CA SER A 293 0.07 21.16 -9.64
C SER A 293 1.37 20.95 -8.86
N THR A 294 1.69 19.73 -8.44
CA THR A 294 2.91 19.42 -7.67
C THR A 294 4.03 18.80 -8.51
N SER A 295 3.80 18.45 -9.78
CA SER A 295 4.81 17.87 -10.67
C SER A 295 5.63 18.91 -11.47
N SER A 296 5.40 20.22 -11.24
CA SER A 296 6.16 21.31 -11.90
C SER A 296 6.94 22.14 -10.89
N ARG A 297 7.82 21.48 -10.08
CA ARG A 297 8.93 22.16 -9.39
C ARG A 297 10.11 21.22 -9.18
#